data_fd3e44776ded2c4a530b59d54bc85ac6
#
_entry.id   fd3e44776ded2c4a530b59d54bc85ac6
#
_cell.length_a   1.000
_cell.length_b   1.000
_cell.length_c   1.000
_cell.angle_alpha   90.00
_cell.angle_beta   90.00
_cell.angle_gamma   90.00
#
_symmetry.space_group_name_H-M   'P 1'
#
loop_
_entity.id
_entity.type
_entity.pdbx_description
1 polymer ?
#
loop_
_entity_poly.entity_id
_entity_poly.type
_entity_poly.pdbx_seq_one_letter_code
_entity_poly.pdbx_strand_id
1 'polypeptide(L)'
;TAPGHTPESISFLLTDEGGGSSIPMGLFSGDFIFVGDVGRPDLLEKAVNVEGSTKIGAKQMYQSIQFAATLPDYIQIWPGHGAGSPCGKALGSLPTTTLGYEKINNWAFNVKDETSFIETLTLNQPAPPHHFSQMKKINQFGMQMYQPYNVYPSSSNTQTAFDLRSKEAFHGGHMHGTINIPFNKTFINQIGWYLDYD
;
A
#
# COMPACT_ATOMS: atom_id res chain seq x y z
N THR A 1 1.06 -18.82 -5.13
CA THR A 1 0.81 -17.48 -5.68
C THR A 1 -0.53 -16.96 -5.17
N ALA A 2 -0.64 -15.64 -4.99
CA ALA A 2 -1.84 -14.93 -4.55
C ALA A 2 -2.02 -13.67 -5.42
N PRO A 3 -2.25 -13.85 -6.75
CA PRO A 3 -2.37 -12.71 -7.66
C PRO A 3 -3.60 -11.87 -7.32
N GLY A 4 -3.51 -10.57 -7.62
CA GLY A 4 -4.61 -9.63 -7.40
C GLY A 4 -4.13 -8.22 -7.14
N HIS A 5 -3.37 -7.98 -6.08
CA HIS A 5 -2.70 -6.70 -5.87
C HIS A 5 -1.71 -6.41 -7.02
N THR A 6 -0.88 -7.39 -7.34
CA THR A 6 -0.13 -7.47 -8.59
C THR A 6 -0.24 -8.88 -9.18
N PRO A 7 -0.01 -9.08 -10.50
CA PRO A 7 -0.06 -10.42 -11.11
C PRO A 7 0.93 -11.42 -10.52
N GLU A 8 2.09 -10.91 -10.09
CA GLU A 8 3.21 -11.68 -9.53
C GLU A 8 3.15 -11.88 -8.00
N SER A 9 2.09 -11.40 -7.33
CA SER A 9 1.97 -11.47 -5.87
C SER A 9 2.06 -12.90 -5.36
N ILE A 10 2.87 -13.09 -4.32
CA ILE A 10 3.04 -14.37 -3.63
C ILE A 10 2.78 -14.21 -2.13
N SER A 11 2.30 -15.27 -1.51
CA SER A 11 2.19 -15.41 -0.06
C SER A 11 2.86 -16.68 0.38
N PHE A 12 3.35 -16.74 1.61
CA PHE A 12 4.07 -17.90 2.14
C PHE A 12 3.26 -18.53 3.28
N LEU A 13 2.95 -19.82 3.14
CA LEU A 13 2.45 -20.64 4.24
C LEU A 13 3.62 -21.14 5.06
N LEU A 14 3.57 -20.92 6.37
CA LEU A 14 4.58 -21.35 7.33
C LEU A 14 4.13 -22.63 8.02
N THR A 15 4.99 -23.65 7.98
CA THR A 15 4.86 -24.88 8.77
C THR A 15 6.08 -25.01 9.68
N ASP A 16 5.86 -25.19 10.98
CA ASP A 16 6.93 -25.38 11.96
C ASP A 16 7.32 -26.87 12.07
N GLU A 17 8.06 -27.35 11.08
CA GLU A 17 8.55 -28.74 11.08
C GLU A 17 9.57 -28.97 12.20
N GLY A 18 10.33 -27.93 12.60
CA GLY A 18 11.26 -28.00 13.73
C GLY A 18 10.55 -28.24 15.07
N GLY A 19 9.33 -27.73 15.22
CA GLY A 19 8.43 -27.99 16.35
C GLY A 19 7.63 -29.29 16.21
N GLY A 20 7.84 -30.07 15.14
CA GLY A 20 7.15 -31.35 14.90
C GLY A 20 5.78 -31.20 14.22
N SER A 21 5.42 -30.03 13.70
CA SER A 21 4.17 -29.84 12.95
C SER A 21 4.32 -30.26 11.50
N SER A 22 3.26 -30.89 10.94
CA SER A 22 3.14 -31.17 9.50
C SER A 22 2.06 -30.34 8.81
N ILE A 23 1.43 -29.42 9.54
CA ILE A 23 0.35 -28.56 9.03
C ILE A 23 0.76 -27.10 9.12
N PRO A 24 0.32 -26.24 8.18
CA PRO A 24 0.66 -24.83 8.23
C PRO A 24 -0.01 -24.14 9.43
N MET A 25 0.72 -23.25 10.08
CA MET A 25 0.24 -22.46 11.21
C MET A 25 0.05 -20.99 10.89
N GLY A 26 0.67 -20.47 9.84
CA GLY A 26 0.67 -19.05 9.54
C GLY A 26 0.81 -18.74 8.06
N LEU A 27 0.40 -17.52 7.69
CA LEU A 27 0.43 -16.98 6.35
C LEU A 27 1.08 -15.59 6.38
N PHE A 28 2.25 -15.46 5.77
CA PHE A 28 2.78 -14.16 5.39
C PHE A 28 2.06 -13.72 4.12
N SER A 29 1.01 -12.91 4.30
CA SER A 29 0.11 -12.57 3.20
C SER A 29 0.65 -11.47 2.28
N GLY A 30 1.64 -10.68 2.72
CA GLY A 30 2.07 -9.51 1.95
C GLY A 30 0.91 -8.56 1.71
N ASP A 31 0.74 -8.12 0.45
CA ASP A 31 -0.36 -7.24 0.03
C ASP A 31 -1.60 -8.01 -0.46
N PHE A 32 -1.80 -9.22 0.03
CA PHE A 32 -2.97 -10.03 -0.32
C PHE A 32 -4.11 -9.83 0.69
N ILE A 33 -3.96 -10.29 1.93
CA ILE A 33 -4.96 -10.14 2.99
C ILE A 33 -4.39 -9.24 4.08
N PHE A 34 -5.10 -8.16 4.39
CA PHE A 34 -4.86 -7.28 5.52
C PHE A 34 -5.87 -7.54 6.63
N VAL A 35 -5.69 -6.89 7.78
CA VAL A 35 -6.70 -6.92 8.83
C VAL A 35 -7.92 -6.10 8.37
N GLY A 36 -9.02 -6.79 8.11
CA GLY A 36 -10.30 -6.20 7.69
C GLY A 36 -10.39 -5.74 6.23
N ASP A 37 -9.31 -5.90 5.43
CA ASP A 37 -9.30 -5.46 4.02
C ASP A 37 -8.41 -6.38 3.18
N VAL A 38 -8.31 -6.09 1.88
CA VAL A 38 -7.43 -6.77 0.92
C VAL A 38 -6.68 -5.78 0.05
N GLY A 39 -5.60 -6.24 -0.57
CA GLY A 39 -4.77 -5.41 -1.44
C GLY A 39 -5.52 -4.88 -2.65
N ARG A 40 -5.34 -3.61 -2.96
CA ARG A 40 -5.98 -2.93 -4.09
C ARG A 40 -5.29 -3.26 -5.41
N PRO A 41 -6.05 -3.55 -6.50
CA PRO A 41 -5.47 -3.93 -7.80
C PRO A 41 -5.14 -2.73 -8.71
N ASP A 42 -5.62 -1.52 -8.41
CA ASP A 42 -5.64 -0.38 -9.32
C ASP A 42 -4.32 0.41 -9.38
N LEU A 43 -3.34 0.08 -8.55
CA LEU A 43 -2.06 0.79 -8.51
C LEU A 43 -1.24 0.64 -9.79
N LEU A 44 -1.33 -0.52 -10.46
CA LEU A 44 -0.65 -0.73 -11.75
C LEU A 44 -1.23 0.16 -12.85
N GLU A 45 -2.54 0.33 -12.88
CA GLU A 45 -3.20 1.18 -13.86
C GLU A 45 -2.97 2.66 -13.57
N LYS A 46 -3.19 3.08 -12.33
CA LYS A 46 -3.12 4.49 -11.93
C LYS A 46 -1.70 5.05 -11.80
N ALA A 47 -0.74 4.22 -11.37
CA ALA A 47 0.63 4.70 -11.14
C ALA A 47 1.60 4.37 -12.28
N VAL A 48 1.28 3.39 -13.15
CA VAL A 48 2.19 2.90 -14.21
C VAL A 48 1.51 2.82 -15.58
N ASN A 49 0.25 3.26 -15.68
CA ASN A 49 -0.54 3.31 -16.94
C ASN A 49 -0.69 1.95 -17.64
N VAL A 50 -0.83 0.84 -16.90
CA VAL A 50 -1.13 -0.47 -17.48
C VAL A 50 -2.65 -0.62 -17.60
N GLU A 51 -3.20 -0.17 -18.71
CA GLU A 51 -4.64 -0.12 -18.98
C GLU A 51 -5.34 -1.48 -18.78
N GLY A 52 -6.50 -1.46 -18.12
CA GLY A 52 -7.32 -2.64 -17.85
C GLY A 52 -6.80 -3.56 -16.75
N SER A 53 -5.63 -3.28 -16.16
CA SER A 53 -5.03 -4.12 -15.12
C SER A 53 -5.85 -4.15 -13.84
N THR A 54 -6.58 -3.08 -13.52
CA THR A 54 -7.45 -3.00 -12.33
C THR A 54 -8.51 -4.10 -12.32
N LYS A 55 -9.23 -4.27 -13.42
CA LYS A 55 -10.30 -5.28 -13.52
C LYS A 55 -9.75 -6.70 -13.50
N ILE A 56 -8.63 -6.92 -14.19
CA ILE A 56 -7.95 -8.23 -14.21
C ILE A 56 -7.45 -8.58 -12.80
N GLY A 57 -6.76 -7.64 -12.14
CA GLY A 57 -6.27 -7.83 -10.77
C GLY A 57 -7.39 -8.05 -9.76
N ALA A 58 -8.52 -7.32 -9.87
CA ALA A 58 -9.67 -7.53 -9.00
C ALA A 58 -10.28 -8.92 -9.15
N LYS A 59 -10.37 -9.43 -10.38
CA LYS A 59 -10.82 -10.81 -10.65
C LYS A 59 -9.86 -11.85 -10.06
N GLN A 60 -8.56 -11.65 -10.24
CA GLN A 60 -7.54 -12.52 -9.66
C GLN A 60 -7.59 -12.49 -8.13
N MET A 61 -7.79 -11.31 -7.52
CA MET A 61 -7.95 -11.17 -6.08
C MET A 61 -9.14 -11.99 -5.57
N TYR A 62 -10.29 -11.91 -6.26
CA TYR A 62 -11.45 -12.73 -5.91
C TYR A 62 -11.11 -14.21 -5.89
N GLN A 63 -10.47 -14.73 -6.94
CA GLN A 63 -10.06 -16.14 -7.01
C GLN A 63 -9.09 -16.52 -5.89
N SER A 64 -8.14 -15.64 -5.58
CA SER A 64 -7.18 -15.84 -4.48
C SER A 64 -7.88 -15.88 -3.12
N ILE A 65 -8.90 -15.03 -2.89
CA ILE A 65 -9.72 -15.04 -1.67
C ILE A 65 -10.54 -16.33 -1.57
N GLN A 66 -11.13 -16.80 -2.67
CA GLN A 66 -11.87 -18.07 -2.68
C GLN A 66 -10.94 -19.25 -2.30
N PHE A 67 -9.70 -19.25 -2.78
CA PHE A 67 -8.72 -20.25 -2.36
C PHE A 67 -8.37 -20.10 -0.87
N ALA A 68 -8.09 -18.88 -0.39
CA ALA A 68 -7.77 -18.65 1.01
C ALA A 68 -8.91 -19.08 1.95
N ALA A 69 -10.18 -18.94 1.51
CA ALA A 69 -11.33 -19.37 2.28
C ALA A 69 -11.36 -20.89 2.55
N THR A 70 -10.65 -21.69 1.75
CA THR A 70 -10.54 -23.16 1.96
C THR A 70 -9.51 -23.54 3.02
N LEU A 71 -8.62 -22.61 3.39
CA LEU A 71 -7.58 -22.86 4.41
C LEU A 71 -8.17 -22.87 5.83
N PRO A 72 -7.51 -23.54 6.80
CA PRO A 72 -8.00 -23.63 8.17
C PRO A 72 -8.11 -22.27 8.88
N ASP A 73 -9.11 -22.12 9.72
CA ASP A 73 -9.43 -20.87 10.44
C ASP A 73 -8.36 -20.45 11.46
N TYR A 74 -7.61 -21.41 11.99
CA TYR A 74 -6.56 -21.15 12.97
C TYR A 74 -5.29 -20.52 12.38
N ILE A 75 -5.16 -20.44 11.06
CA ILE A 75 -3.98 -19.85 10.42
C ILE A 75 -3.86 -18.38 10.83
N GLN A 76 -2.70 -18.05 11.42
CA GLN A 76 -2.36 -16.67 11.75
C GLN A 76 -1.90 -15.94 10.50
N ILE A 77 -2.35 -14.69 10.32
CA ILE A 77 -2.00 -13.84 9.17
C ILE A 77 -1.06 -12.73 9.61
N TRP A 78 0.05 -12.58 8.90
CA TRP A 78 1.00 -11.47 9.00
C TRP A 78 0.97 -10.69 7.69
N PRO A 79 0.26 -9.57 7.64
CA PRO A 79 0.14 -8.73 6.45
C PRO A 79 1.40 -7.89 6.21
N GLY A 80 1.60 -7.45 4.97
CA GLY A 80 2.70 -6.56 4.59
C GLY A 80 2.53 -5.14 5.11
N HIS A 81 1.30 -4.70 5.36
CA HIS A 81 0.95 -3.36 5.83
C HIS A 81 -0.10 -3.38 6.94
N GLY A 82 -0.12 -2.31 7.74
CA GLY A 82 -1.15 -2.01 8.73
C GLY A 82 -1.88 -0.70 8.44
N ALA A 83 -2.59 -0.20 9.44
CA ALA A 83 -3.38 1.02 9.37
C ALA A 83 -2.59 2.22 8.83
N GLY A 84 -3.22 2.99 7.94
CA GLY A 84 -2.62 4.17 7.30
C GLY A 84 -1.86 3.88 6.01
N SER A 85 -1.72 2.61 5.60
CA SER A 85 -1.15 2.28 4.29
C SER A 85 -2.12 2.64 3.15
N PRO A 86 -1.62 3.21 2.02
CA PRO A 86 -2.42 3.47 0.84
C PRO A 86 -2.73 2.20 0.02
N CYS A 87 -2.26 1.03 0.45
CA CYS A 87 -2.45 -0.24 -0.25
C CYS A 87 -3.85 -0.87 -0.05
N GLY A 88 -4.70 -0.28 0.79
CA GLY A 88 -6.10 -0.64 0.99
C GLY A 88 -6.92 0.55 1.46
N LYS A 89 -8.24 0.39 1.61
CA LYS A 89 -9.16 1.48 1.99
C LYS A 89 -9.23 1.71 3.50
N ALA A 90 -9.28 0.61 4.26
CA ALA A 90 -9.63 0.63 5.68
C ALA A 90 -8.90 -0.48 6.46
N LEU A 91 -7.58 -0.49 6.38
CA LEU A 91 -6.77 -1.46 7.12
C LEU A 91 -6.96 -1.28 8.62
N GLY A 92 -7.23 -2.38 9.32
CA GLY A 92 -7.33 -2.41 10.77
C GLY A 92 -6.04 -2.04 11.47
N SER A 93 -6.16 -1.57 12.71
CA SER A 93 -5.02 -1.11 13.51
C SER A 93 -4.19 -2.25 14.13
N LEU A 94 -4.69 -3.47 14.14
CA LEU A 94 -3.95 -4.62 14.65
C LEU A 94 -2.87 -5.05 13.66
N PRO A 95 -1.68 -5.46 14.13
CA PRO A 95 -0.57 -5.85 13.25
C PRO A 95 -0.75 -7.26 12.66
N THR A 96 -1.61 -8.08 13.26
CA THR A 96 -1.85 -9.48 12.86
C THR A 96 -3.32 -9.84 13.08
N THR A 97 -3.76 -10.90 12.40
CA THR A 97 -5.12 -11.46 12.56
C THR A 97 -5.10 -12.97 12.37
N THR A 98 -6.24 -13.61 12.41
CA THR A 98 -6.40 -15.01 12.01
C THR A 98 -7.32 -15.14 10.81
N LEU A 99 -7.12 -16.19 10.01
CA LEU A 99 -7.97 -16.41 8.84
C LEU A 99 -9.43 -16.60 9.21
N GLY A 100 -9.73 -17.26 10.32
CA GLY A 100 -11.09 -17.43 10.83
C GLY A 100 -11.75 -16.09 11.18
N TYR A 101 -11.00 -15.16 11.80
CA TYR A 101 -11.51 -13.82 12.07
C TYR A 101 -11.81 -13.07 10.75
N GLU A 102 -10.90 -13.13 9.79
CA GLU A 102 -11.09 -12.47 8.48
C GLU A 102 -12.27 -13.06 7.72
N LYS A 103 -12.47 -14.37 7.71
CA LYS A 103 -13.66 -15.00 7.08
C LYS A 103 -14.98 -14.48 7.63
N ILE A 104 -15.03 -14.08 8.90
CA ILE A 104 -16.23 -13.56 9.55
C ILE A 104 -16.38 -12.05 9.31
N ASN A 105 -15.30 -11.28 9.45
CA ASN A 105 -15.37 -9.83 9.57
C ASN A 105 -14.86 -9.05 8.35
N ASN A 106 -14.01 -9.66 7.52
CA ASN A 106 -13.48 -8.99 6.34
C ASN A 106 -14.51 -9.06 5.20
N TRP A 107 -14.86 -7.91 4.66
CA TRP A 107 -15.83 -7.77 3.59
C TRP A 107 -15.52 -8.66 2.38
N ALA A 108 -14.23 -8.86 2.06
CA ALA A 108 -13.76 -9.60 0.89
C ALA A 108 -14.15 -11.09 0.92
N PHE A 109 -14.29 -11.69 2.11
CA PHE A 109 -14.75 -13.06 2.27
C PHE A 109 -16.28 -13.18 2.29
N ASN A 110 -17.00 -12.05 2.45
CA ASN A 110 -18.44 -12.03 2.67
C ASN A 110 -19.25 -11.52 1.46
N VAL A 111 -18.58 -11.19 0.34
CA VAL A 111 -19.24 -10.78 -0.88
C VAL A 111 -19.76 -12.01 -1.64
N LYS A 112 -20.99 -11.93 -2.14
CA LYS A 112 -21.72 -13.08 -2.68
C LYS A 112 -21.20 -13.60 -4.03
N ASP A 113 -20.65 -12.70 -4.87
CA ASP A 113 -20.26 -13.03 -6.25
C ASP A 113 -19.09 -12.17 -6.75
N GLU A 114 -18.45 -12.62 -7.83
CA GLU A 114 -17.29 -11.98 -8.45
C GLU A 114 -17.59 -10.53 -8.87
N THR A 115 -18.77 -10.27 -9.42
CA THR A 115 -19.13 -8.92 -9.92
C THR A 115 -19.22 -7.93 -8.78
N SER A 116 -19.95 -8.26 -7.73
CA SER A 116 -20.07 -7.43 -6.52
C SER A 116 -18.73 -7.24 -5.82
N PHE A 117 -17.86 -8.27 -5.83
CA PHE A 117 -16.50 -8.17 -5.29
C PHE A 117 -15.67 -7.15 -6.06
N ILE A 118 -15.65 -7.26 -7.40
CA ILE A 118 -14.87 -6.33 -8.26
C ILE A 118 -15.37 -4.89 -8.06
N GLU A 119 -16.68 -4.66 -8.07
CA GLU A 119 -17.26 -3.34 -7.84
C GLU A 119 -16.87 -2.79 -6.47
N THR A 120 -17.02 -3.57 -5.41
CA THR A 120 -16.65 -3.16 -4.06
C THR A 120 -15.16 -2.85 -3.94
N LEU A 121 -14.30 -3.71 -4.48
CA LEU A 121 -12.85 -3.57 -4.41
C LEU A 121 -12.36 -2.32 -5.16
N THR A 122 -12.94 -2.02 -6.32
CA THR A 122 -12.46 -0.92 -7.16
C THR A 122 -13.10 0.43 -6.85
N LEU A 123 -14.24 0.44 -6.15
CA LEU A 123 -14.97 1.66 -5.80
C LEU A 123 -14.23 2.49 -4.77
N ASN A 124 -14.13 3.82 -5.00
CA ASN A 124 -13.59 4.82 -4.05
C ASN A 124 -12.18 4.51 -3.52
N GLN A 125 -11.33 3.90 -4.33
CA GLN A 125 -9.92 3.75 -3.96
C GLN A 125 -9.23 5.12 -3.87
N PRO A 126 -8.46 5.40 -2.80
CA PRO A 126 -7.74 6.66 -2.66
C PRO A 126 -6.75 6.85 -3.80
N ALA A 127 -6.46 8.11 -4.16
CA ALA A 127 -5.46 8.40 -5.17
C ALA A 127 -4.10 7.82 -4.74
N PRO A 128 -3.35 7.14 -5.64
CA PRO A 128 -2.00 6.70 -5.31
C PRO A 128 -1.09 7.92 -5.12
N PRO A 129 -0.13 7.87 -4.18
CA PRO A 129 0.89 8.91 -4.07
C PRO A 129 1.66 9.09 -5.38
N HIS A 130 1.96 10.33 -5.77
CA HIS A 130 2.63 10.65 -7.04
C HIS A 130 3.98 9.92 -7.20
N HIS A 131 4.70 9.73 -6.10
CA HIS A 131 6.00 9.06 -6.10
C HIS A 131 5.93 7.53 -6.33
N PHE A 132 4.75 6.90 -6.37
CA PHE A 132 4.65 5.44 -6.55
C PHE A 132 5.22 4.95 -7.87
N SER A 133 5.02 5.70 -8.96
CA SER A 133 5.60 5.36 -10.26
C SER A 133 7.14 5.31 -10.22
N GLN A 134 7.75 6.28 -9.53
CA GLN A 134 9.20 6.33 -9.36
C GLN A 134 9.71 5.25 -8.41
N MET A 135 9.00 4.99 -7.30
CA MET A 135 9.35 3.89 -6.41
C MET A 135 9.35 2.55 -7.14
N LYS A 136 8.34 2.31 -8.01
CA LYS A 136 8.30 1.08 -8.81
C LYS A 136 9.50 0.98 -9.77
N LYS A 137 9.84 2.06 -10.47
CA LYS A 137 11.03 2.10 -11.34
C LYS A 137 12.32 1.81 -10.55
N ILE A 138 12.48 2.45 -9.39
CA ILE A 138 13.65 2.26 -8.53
C ILE A 138 13.73 0.81 -8.03
N ASN A 139 12.60 0.22 -7.61
CA ASN A 139 12.56 -1.17 -7.15
C ASN A 139 12.88 -2.17 -8.29
N GLN A 140 12.51 -1.84 -9.52
CA GLN A 140 12.75 -2.69 -10.69
C GLN A 140 14.18 -2.59 -11.23
N PHE A 141 14.73 -1.38 -11.30
CA PHE A 141 16.00 -1.09 -11.98
C PHE A 141 17.15 -0.75 -11.03
N GLY A 142 16.87 -0.63 -9.75
CA GLY A 142 17.82 -0.19 -8.74
C GLY A 142 17.88 1.33 -8.58
N MET A 143 18.40 1.78 -7.44
CA MET A 143 18.63 3.19 -7.16
C MET A 143 19.91 3.67 -7.84
N GLN A 144 19.88 4.89 -8.36
CA GLN A 144 21.12 5.58 -8.75
C GLN A 144 21.98 5.81 -7.50
N MET A 145 23.31 5.72 -7.68
CA MET A 145 24.23 6.03 -6.59
C MET A 145 24.01 7.47 -6.12
N TYR A 146 23.89 7.63 -4.80
CA TYR A 146 23.80 8.94 -4.17
C TYR A 146 24.99 9.79 -4.59
N GLN A 147 24.71 10.96 -5.17
CA GLN A 147 25.71 12.00 -5.42
C GLN A 147 25.58 13.05 -4.30
N PRO A 148 26.68 13.46 -3.67
CA PRO A 148 26.63 14.53 -2.67
C PRO A 148 26.00 15.78 -3.29
N TYR A 149 24.97 16.33 -2.65
CA TYR A 149 24.41 17.59 -3.09
C TYR A 149 25.36 18.74 -2.82
N ASN A 150 25.61 19.56 -3.83
CA ASN A 150 26.18 20.88 -3.60
C ASN A 150 25.09 21.76 -2.97
N VAL A 151 25.32 22.26 -1.78
CA VAL A 151 24.44 23.25 -1.16
C VAL A 151 24.64 24.57 -1.91
N TYR A 152 23.67 24.93 -2.73
CA TYR A 152 23.67 26.24 -3.38
C TYR A 152 23.07 27.28 -2.44
N PRO A 153 23.66 28.49 -2.34
CA PRO A 153 23.00 29.58 -1.63
C PRO A 153 21.66 29.89 -2.27
N SER A 154 20.66 30.20 -1.46
CA SER A 154 19.31 30.52 -1.91
C SER A 154 19.32 31.59 -2.99
N SER A 155 18.81 31.26 -4.18
CA SER A 155 18.55 32.27 -5.21
C SER A 155 17.18 32.88 -4.97
N SER A 156 17.03 34.17 -5.24
CA SER A 156 15.78 34.94 -5.07
C SER A 156 14.65 34.52 -6.04
N ASN A 157 14.85 33.52 -6.89
CA ASN A 157 13.94 33.09 -7.95
C ASN A 157 13.36 31.68 -7.74
N THR A 158 13.06 31.25 -6.51
CA THR A 158 12.39 29.97 -6.27
C THR A 158 10.90 30.10 -6.58
N GLN A 159 10.43 29.31 -7.54
CA GLN A 159 9.01 29.26 -7.90
C GLN A 159 8.16 28.61 -6.79
N THR A 160 8.74 27.74 -5.97
CA THR A 160 8.05 27.07 -4.86
C THR A 160 9.04 26.90 -3.69
N ALA A 161 8.65 27.32 -2.50
CA ALA A 161 9.38 27.11 -1.27
C ALA A 161 8.55 26.32 -0.28
N PHE A 162 9.17 25.38 0.44
CA PHE A 162 8.53 24.62 1.50
C PHE A 162 8.93 25.16 2.87
N ASP A 163 7.93 25.47 3.69
CA ASP A 163 8.15 25.83 5.09
C ASP A 163 8.03 24.58 5.97
N LEU A 164 9.14 24.20 6.58
CA LEU A 164 9.24 22.96 7.36
C LEU A 164 8.89 23.14 8.84
N ARG A 165 8.53 24.36 9.27
CA ARG A 165 8.15 24.65 10.64
C ARG A 165 6.80 24.00 11.00
N SER A 166 6.49 23.99 12.30
CA SER A 166 5.17 23.53 12.76
C SER A 166 4.03 24.37 12.18
N LYS A 167 2.82 23.83 12.17
CA LYS A 167 1.64 24.55 11.68
C LYS A 167 1.40 25.85 12.43
N GLU A 168 1.63 25.86 13.74
CA GLU A 168 1.47 27.03 14.60
C GLU A 168 2.48 28.13 14.24
N ALA A 169 3.75 27.76 14.03
CA ALA A 169 4.79 28.69 13.62
C ALA A 169 4.52 29.26 12.21
N PHE A 170 4.02 28.43 11.29
CA PHE A 170 3.61 28.87 9.96
C PHE A 170 2.43 29.84 10.02
N HIS A 171 1.41 29.56 10.82
CA HIS A 171 0.26 30.45 11.02
C HIS A 171 0.63 31.75 11.71
N GLY A 172 1.65 31.76 12.56
CA GLY A 172 2.17 32.97 13.20
C GLY A 172 2.89 33.94 12.26
N GLY A 173 3.17 33.52 11.03
CA GLY A 173 3.79 34.33 9.98
C GLY A 173 4.70 33.51 9.07
N HIS A 174 4.49 33.60 7.77
CA HIS A 174 5.26 32.88 6.75
C HIS A 174 5.48 33.73 5.51
N MET A 175 6.40 33.30 4.66
CA MET A 175 6.65 33.95 3.37
C MET A 175 5.52 33.65 2.41
N HIS A 176 5.03 34.66 1.71
CA HIS A 176 3.97 34.49 0.70
C HIS A 176 4.39 33.50 -0.37
N GLY A 177 3.46 32.58 -0.73
CA GLY A 177 3.70 31.55 -1.74
C GLY A 177 4.41 30.28 -1.23
N THR A 178 4.71 30.19 0.09
CA THR A 178 5.28 28.98 0.66
C THR A 178 4.20 27.94 1.00
N ILE A 179 4.54 26.67 0.83
CA ILE A 179 3.71 25.52 1.23
C ILE A 179 4.25 24.96 2.56
N ASN A 180 3.38 24.85 3.56
CA ASN A 180 3.80 24.27 4.84
C ASN A 180 3.74 22.74 4.82
N ILE A 181 4.91 22.13 4.98
CA ILE A 181 5.06 20.68 5.18
C ILE A 181 5.95 20.47 6.41
N PRO A 182 5.38 20.35 7.62
CA PRO A 182 6.15 20.22 8.84
C PRO A 182 7.10 19.03 8.80
N PHE A 183 8.36 19.27 9.24
CA PHE A 183 9.37 18.21 9.32
C PHE A 183 9.06 17.26 10.48
N ASN A 184 8.36 16.16 10.15
CA ASN A 184 7.94 15.12 11.08
C ASN A 184 8.06 13.73 10.43
N LYS A 185 7.56 12.69 11.09
CA LYS A 185 7.62 11.29 10.60
C LYS A 185 6.94 11.08 9.25
N THR A 186 5.99 11.92 8.87
CA THR A 186 5.25 11.83 7.59
C THR A 186 5.79 12.77 6.51
N PHE A 187 6.81 13.58 6.82
CA PHE A 187 7.36 14.59 5.92
C PHE A 187 7.70 14.03 4.53
N ILE A 188 8.44 12.92 4.48
CA ILE A 188 8.88 12.30 3.21
C ILE A 188 7.68 11.94 2.32
N ASN A 189 6.64 11.37 2.93
CA ASN A 189 5.43 11.00 2.17
C ASN A 189 4.67 12.23 1.69
N GLN A 190 4.62 13.29 2.50
CA GLN A 190 3.92 14.54 2.16
C GLN A 190 4.64 15.32 1.08
N ILE A 191 5.95 15.50 1.17
CA ILE A 191 6.72 16.25 0.18
C ILE A 191 6.72 15.56 -1.18
N GLY A 192 6.68 14.23 -1.20
CA GLY A 192 6.61 13.43 -2.43
C GLY A 192 5.39 13.73 -3.33
N TRP A 193 4.35 14.39 -2.80
CA TRP A 193 3.20 14.84 -3.59
C TRP A 193 3.48 16.10 -4.42
N TYR A 194 4.51 16.85 -4.07
CA TYR A 194 4.84 18.16 -4.65
C TYR A 194 6.13 18.14 -5.47
N LEU A 195 6.85 17.01 -5.47
CA LEU A 195 8.06 16.87 -6.28
C LEU A 195 7.69 16.51 -7.71
N ASP A 196 8.39 17.12 -8.65
CA ASP A 196 8.41 16.72 -10.04
C ASP A 196 9.44 15.61 -10.19
N TYR A 197 9.08 14.54 -10.89
CA TYR A 197 9.91 13.35 -11.06
C TYR A 197 10.34 13.13 -12.52
N ASP A 198 10.07 14.11 -13.41
CA ASP A 198 10.44 14.06 -14.82
C ASP A 198 11.88 14.55 -15.07
#